data_aa960b5fd2be58470709e60fd1b7ef70
#
_entry.id   aa960b5fd2be58470709e60fd1b7ef70
#
_cell.length_a   1.000
_cell.length_b   1.000
_cell.length_c   1.000
_cell.angle_alpha   90.00
_cell.angle_beta   90.00
_cell.angle_gamma   90.00
#
_symmetry.space_group_name_H-M   'P 1'
#
loop_
_entity.id
_entity.type
_entity.pdbx_description
1 polymer ?
#
loop_
_entity_poly.entity_id
_entity_poly.type
_entity_poly.pdbx_seq_one_letter_code
_entity_poly.pdbx_strand_id
1 'polypeptide(L)'
;MRATISILGYNVFTGTSTLVSDKVGGDAYFGADDGLHTLMIDLDSFIGSIKIQASIVKTPTDDDWFNAEIAGTTFAVDTTGKVGTSVAINLDYTSAETSIKTYNTVGNFVWIRASISNWTAGIIKRIEINR
;
A
#
# COMPACT_ATOMS: atom_id res chain seq x y z
N MET A 1 1.16 12.22 18.29
CA MET A 1 -0.08 11.73 17.63
C MET A 1 0.24 11.33 16.20
N ARG A 2 -0.20 10.15 15.79
CA ARG A 2 -0.07 9.73 14.40
C ARG A 2 -1.10 10.44 13.54
N ALA A 3 -0.76 10.68 12.30
CA ALA A 3 -1.65 11.33 11.33
C ALA A 3 -2.09 10.32 10.27
N THR A 4 -3.35 10.41 9.86
CA THR A 4 -3.88 9.65 8.74
C THR A 4 -3.84 10.52 7.49
N ILE A 5 -3.22 10.00 6.44
CA ILE A 5 -3.03 10.73 5.20
C ILE A 5 -3.49 9.87 4.03
N SER A 6 -4.14 10.50 3.05
CA SER A 6 -4.51 9.85 1.81
C SER A 6 -3.30 9.72 0.90
N ILE A 7 -2.97 8.49 0.51
CA ILE A 7 -2.01 8.20 -0.55
C ILE A 7 -2.71 8.33 -1.91
N LEU A 8 -3.92 7.80 -2.02
CA LEU A 8 -4.72 7.82 -3.22
C LEU A 8 -6.19 7.95 -2.85
N GLY A 9 -6.87 8.92 -3.43
CA GLY A 9 -8.29 9.13 -3.23
C GLY A 9 -9.15 8.26 -4.14
N TYR A 10 -10.39 8.64 -4.33
CA TYR A 10 -11.35 7.90 -5.14
C TYR A 10 -10.96 7.94 -6.61
N ASN A 11 -10.70 6.76 -7.18
CA ASN A 11 -10.30 6.59 -8.59
C ASN A 11 -11.09 5.46 -9.23
N VAL A 12 -11.76 5.75 -10.33
CA VAL A 12 -12.49 4.80 -11.16
C VAL A 12 -11.62 4.41 -12.35
N PHE A 13 -11.67 3.14 -12.75
CA PHE A 13 -10.97 2.70 -13.95
C PHE A 13 -11.46 3.46 -15.18
N THR A 14 -10.53 4.08 -15.92
CA THR A 14 -10.83 4.90 -17.10
C THR A 14 -10.23 4.35 -18.39
N GLY A 15 -9.71 3.12 -18.35
CA GLY A 15 -9.04 2.49 -19.49
C GLY A 15 -7.52 2.50 -19.42
N THR A 16 -6.93 3.21 -18.45
CA THR A 16 -5.49 3.23 -18.24
C THR A 16 -5.10 2.18 -17.21
N SER A 17 -4.24 1.23 -17.59
CA SER A 17 -3.90 0.08 -16.76
C SER A 17 -2.89 0.37 -15.66
N THR A 18 -2.28 1.55 -15.65
CA THR A 18 -1.26 1.93 -14.67
C THR A 18 -1.57 3.27 -14.05
N LEU A 19 -1.26 3.41 -12.76
CA LEU A 19 -1.37 4.65 -12.03
C LEU A 19 -0.34 4.67 -10.92
N VAL A 20 0.43 5.75 -10.81
CA VAL A 20 1.34 5.97 -9.69
C VAL A 20 0.85 7.20 -8.93
N SER A 21 0.60 7.05 -7.64
CA SER A 21 0.14 8.15 -6.80
C SER A 21 1.26 9.17 -6.55
N ASP A 22 0.88 10.35 -6.09
CA ASP A 22 1.85 11.30 -5.53
C ASP A 22 2.49 10.70 -4.27
N LYS A 23 3.72 11.11 -4.00
CA LYS A 23 4.41 10.68 -2.79
C LYS A 23 3.87 11.42 -1.58
N VAL A 24 3.82 10.72 -0.45
CA VAL A 24 3.51 11.30 0.87
C VAL A 24 4.67 11.03 1.81
N GLY A 25 4.84 11.88 2.82
CA GLY A 25 5.91 11.71 3.80
C GLY A 25 5.68 10.49 4.69
N GLY A 26 6.71 9.66 4.84
CA GLY A 26 6.76 8.59 5.82
C GLY A 26 7.32 9.09 7.17
N ASP A 27 7.55 8.16 8.10
CA ASP A 27 8.02 8.52 9.45
C ASP A 27 9.36 9.28 9.42
N ALA A 28 10.30 8.86 8.59
CA ALA A 28 11.61 9.51 8.54
C ALA A 28 11.54 10.94 8.00
N TYR A 29 10.57 11.27 7.17
CA TYR A 29 10.36 12.64 6.70
C TYR A 29 10.10 13.60 7.87
N PHE A 30 9.41 13.14 8.91
CA PHE A 30 9.05 13.93 10.07
C PHE A 30 10.03 13.75 11.23
N GLY A 31 11.14 13.04 11.04
CA GLY A 31 12.11 12.77 12.07
C GLY A 31 11.68 11.73 13.11
N ALA A 32 10.60 11.00 12.85
CA ALA A 32 10.18 9.89 13.70
C ALA A 32 11.00 8.64 13.37
N ASP A 33 11.17 7.74 14.32
CA ASP A 33 12.08 6.61 14.22
C ASP A 33 11.47 5.25 14.52
N ASP A 34 10.17 5.14 14.84
CA ASP A 34 9.55 3.84 15.07
C ASP A 34 9.25 3.09 13.77
N GLY A 35 9.11 3.79 12.66
CA GLY A 35 8.98 3.21 11.33
C GLY A 35 7.71 2.41 11.09
N LEU A 36 6.74 2.44 11.99
CA LEU A 36 5.49 1.70 11.82
C LEU A 36 4.49 2.51 11.02
N HIS A 37 3.99 1.91 9.95
CA HIS A 37 2.95 2.48 9.12
C HIS A 37 1.82 1.47 8.98
N THR A 38 0.59 1.92 9.14
CA THR A 38 -0.60 1.10 8.91
C THR A 38 -1.36 1.66 7.71
N LEU A 39 -1.60 0.80 6.73
CA LEU A 39 -2.30 1.15 5.50
C LEU A 39 -3.71 0.61 5.54
N MET A 40 -4.65 1.37 4.99
CA MET A 40 -6.00 0.90 4.72
C MET A 40 -6.26 1.00 3.22
N ILE A 41 -6.68 -0.11 2.61
CA ILE A 41 -6.98 -0.20 1.19
C ILE A 41 -8.46 -0.57 1.05
N ASP A 42 -9.23 0.32 0.44
CA ASP A 42 -10.67 0.20 0.25
C ASP A 42 -10.97 0.12 -1.24
N LEU A 43 -11.47 -1.04 -1.67
CA LEU A 43 -11.69 -1.38 -3.07
C LEU A 43 -13.15 -1.72 -3.34
N ASP A 44 -13.59 -1.48 -4.58
CA ASP A 44 -14.90 -1.90 -5.07
C ASP A 44 -14.75 -2.51 -6.46
N SER A 45 -14.97 -3.81 -6.57
CA SER A 45 -14.89 -4.58 -7.83
C SER A 45 -13.55 -4.42 -8.56
N PHE A 46 -12.48 -4.18 -7.82
CA PHE A 46 -11.15 -3.91 -8.38
C PHE A 46 -10.51 -5.18 -8.94
N ILE A 47 -9.97 -5.06 -10.15
CA ILE A 47 -9.13 -6.09 -10.77
C ILE A 47 -7.81 -5.42 -11.19
N GLY A 48 -6.71 -5.88 -10.64
CA GLY A 48 -5.39 -5.31 -10.91
C GLY A 48 -4.40 -5.65 -9.82
N SER A 49 -3.28 -4.98 -9.83
CA SER A 49 -2.18 -5.17 -8.86
C SER A 49 -1.88 -3.86 -8.15
N ILE A 50 -1.66 -3.95 -6.85
CA ILE A 50 -1.29 -2.80 -6.00
C ILE A 50 0.03 -3.10 -5.33
N LYS A 51 0.98 -2.17 -5.47
CA LYS A 51 2.25 -2.18 -4.76
C LYS A 51 2.39 -0.91 -3.95
N ILE A 52 2.93 -1.03 -2.76
CA ILE A 52 3.33 0.12 -1.95
C ILE A 52 4.82 0.30 -2.14
N GLN A 53 5.21 1.47 -2.61
CA GLN A 53 6.62 1.79 -2.85
C GLN A 53 7.10 2.82 -1.84
N ALA A 54 8.35 2.71 -1.47
CA ALA A 54 8.97 3.61 -0.52
C ALA A 54 10.34 4.07 -1.01
N SER A 55 10.80 5.19 -0.47
CA SER A 55 12.14 5.69 -0.71
C SER A 55 12.73 6.26 0.57
N ILE A 56 14.03 6.06 0.76
CA ILE A 56 14.78 6.68 1.85
C ILE A 56 15.58 7.91 1.39
N VAL A 57 15.43 8.29 0.12
CA VAL A 57 16.12 9.43 -0.47
C VAL A 57 15.26 10.68 -0.32
N LYS A 58 15.88 11.78 0.11
CA LYS A 58 15.15 13.04 0.35
C LYS A 58 14.51 13.60 -0.90
N THR A 59 15.21 13.51 -2.03
CA THR A 59 14.71 13.95 -3.35
C THR A 59 14.84 12.79 -4.32
N PRO A 60 13.87 11.86 -4.34
CA PRO A 60 14.01 10.63 -5.11
C PRO A 60 13.84 10.86 -6.60
N THR A 61 14.65 10.14 -7.38
CA THR A 61 14.42 9.92 -8.81
C THR A 61 13.67 8.60 -9.01
N ASP A 62 13.32 8.25 -10.24
CA ASP A 62 12.58 7.01 -10.52
C ASP A 62 13.32 5.75 -10.06
N ASP A 63 14.66 5.79 -10.00
CA ASP A 63 15.46 4.65 -9.59
C ASP A 63 15.61 4.50 -8.06
N ASP A 64 15.09 5.45 -7.30
CA ASP A 64 15.25 5.48 -5.83
C ASP A 64 14.08 4.84 -5.08
N TRP A 65 13.12 4.26 -5.80
CA TRP A 65 11.94 3.63 -5.23
C TRP A 65 12.09 2.12 -5.16
N PHE A 66 11.66 1.52 -4.06
CA PHE A 66 11.60 0.09 -3.89
C PHE A 66 10.20 -0.34 -3.42
N ASN A 67 9.86 -1.59 -3.68
CA ASN A 67 8.60 -2.16 -3.23
C ASN A 67 8.72 -2.54 -1.76
N ALA A 68 7.88 -1.91 -0.92
CA ALA A 68 7.85 -2.22 0.49
C ALA A 68 7.08 -3.53 0.75
N GLU A 69 7.57 -4.34 1.65
CA GLU A 69 6.81 -5.48 2.15
C GLU A 69 5.68 -4.98 3.04
N ILE A 70 4.48 -5.48 2.81
CA ILE A 70 3.32 -5.20 3.64
C ILE A 70 2.79 -6.49 4.24
N ALA A 71 2.41 -6.43 5.51
CA ALA A 71 1.91 -7.58 6.25
C ALA A 71 0.44 -7.36 6.57
N GLY A 72 -0.39 -8.35 6.28
CA GLY A 72 -1.79 -8.32 6.65
C GLY A 72 -1.95 -8.32 8.17
N THR A 73 -2.99 -7.61 8.66
CA THR A 73 -3.29 -7.55 10.09
C THR A 73 -4.08 -8.74 10.58
N THR A 74 -4.60 -9.57 9.67
CA THR A 74 -5.28 -10.83 10.00
C THR A 74 -4.28 -11.97 9.99
N PHE A 75 -4.42 -12.90 10.93
CA PHE A 75 -3.57 -14.06 11.01
C PHE A 75 -4.22 -15.24 10.28
N ALA A 76 -3.41 -15.95 9.49
CA ALA A 76 -3.81 -17.22 8.90
C ALA A 76 -3.30 -18.37 9.77
N VAL A 77 -4.05 -19.48 9.83
CA VAL A 77 -3.64 -20.70 10.51
C VAL A 77 -3.21 -21.70 9.43
N ASP A 78 -1.99 -22.22 9.54
CA ASP A 78 -1.48 -23.22 8.60
C ASP A 78 -2.03 -24.62 8.91
N THR A 79 -1.64 -25.60 8.11
CA THR A 79 -2.10 -26.98 8.26
C THR A 79 -1.62 -27.65 9.55
N THR A 80 -0.63 -27.07 10.23
CA THR A 80 -0.12 -27.56 11.52
C THR A 80 -0.75 -26.85 12.72
N GLY A 81 -1.67 -25.91 12.49
CA GLY A 81 -2.33 -25.14 13.54
C GLY A 81 -1.55 -23.90 13.98
N LYS A 82 -0.45 -23.57 13.32
CA LYS A 82 0.30 -22.35 13.63
C LYS A 82 -0.34 -21.13 13.01
N VAL A 83 -0.34 -20.05 13.76
CA VAL A 83 -0.83 -18.74 13.31
C VAL A 83 0.34 -17.96 12.74
N GLY A 84 0.18 -17.43 11.55
CA GLY A 84 1.18 -16.61 10.88
C GLY A 84 0.58 -15.36 10.24
N THR A 85 1.42 -14.36 10.01
CA THR A 85 1.05 -13.15 9.30
C THR A 85 1.29 -13.34 7.81
N SER A 86 0.31 -12.97 6.98
CA SER A 86 0.50 -12.93 5.54
C SER A 86 1.36 -11.72 5.16
N VAL A 87 2.44 -11.95 4.41
CA VAL A 87 3.34 -10.89 3.93
C VAL A 87 3.31 -10.87 2.41
N ALA A 88 3.24 -9.70 1.82
CA ALA A 88 3.25 -9.53 0.38
C ALA A 88 4.01 -8.27 -0.02
N ILE A 89 4.63 -8.30 -1.22
CA ILE A 89 5.16 -7.12 -1.90
C ILE A 89 4.14 -6.59 -2.89
N ASN A 90 3.29 -7.48 -3.41
CA ASN A 90 2.36 -7.20 -4.49
C ASN A 90 1.00 -7.79 -4.14
N LEU A 91 -0.02 -6.95 -4.18
CA LEU A 91 -1.41 -7.40 -3.99
C LEU A 91 -2.04 -7.58 -5.37
N ASP A 92 -2.17 -8.84 -5.79
CA ASP A 92 -2.75 -9.21 -7.08
C ASP A 92 -4.20 -9.63 -6.92
N TYR A 93 -5.10 -8.91 -7.60
CA TYR A 93 -6.51 -9.23 -7.65
C TYR A 93 -6.87 -9.61 -9.08
N THR A 94 -7.05 -10.91 -9.34
CA THR A 94 -7.36 -11.47 -10.65
C THR A 94 -8.85 -11.59 -10.90
N SER A 95 -9.65 -11.43 -9.86
CA SER A 95 -11.11 -11.33 -9.92
C SER A 95 -11.56 -10.12 -9.11
N ALA A 96 -12.78 -9.65 -9.37
CA ALA A 96 -13.28 -8.44 -8.75
C ALA A 96 -13.24 -8.52 -7.21
N GLU A 97 -12.53 -7.58 -6.61
CA GLU A 97 -12.37 -7.50 -5.16
C GLU A 97 -13.11 -6.29 -4.61
N THR A 98 -14.00 -6.55 -3.66
CA THR A 98 -14.69 -5.53 -2.88
C THR A 98 -14.39 -5.78 -1.42
N SER A 99 -13.50 -4.97 -0.84
CA SER A 99 -13.08 -5.16 0.54
C SER A 99 -12.43 -3.91 1.10
N ILE A 100 -12.37 -3.85 2.43
CA ILE A 100 -11.51 -2.92 3.17
C ILE A 100 -10.53 -3.79 3.95
N LYS A 101 -9.24 -3.62 3.66
CA LYS A 101 -8.19 -4.40 4.33
C LYS A 101 -7.11 -3.48 4.86
N THR A 102 -6.51 -3.89 5.96
CA THR A 102 -5.41 -3.17 6.60
C THR A 102 -4.14 -3.98 6.54
N TYR A 103 -3.02 -3.27 6.38
CA TYR A 103 -1.69 -3.83 6.30
C TYR A 103 -0.72 -2.97 7.09
N ASN A 104 0.32 -3.58 7.60
CA ASN A 104 1.43 -2.87 8.23
C ASN A 104 2.67 -2.95 7.35
N THR A 105 3.43 -1.87 7.31
CA THR A 105 4.76 -1.86 6.75
C THR A 105 5.71 -1.18 7.72
N VAL A 106 6.93 -1.69 7.85
CA VAL A 106 7.91 -1.21 8.81
C VAL A 106 9.17 -0.79 8.07
N GLY A 107 9.61 0.41 8.35
CA GLY A 107 10.83 0.99 7.81
C GLY A 107 10.83 2.50 8.02
N ASN A 108 12.01 3.08 8.18
CA ASN A 108 12.15 4.53 8.32
C ASN A 108 12.17 5.18 6.93
N PHE A 109 11.01 5.22 6.31
CA PHE A 109 10.84 5.74 4.96
C PHE A 109 10.69 7.25 4.97
N VAL A 110 11.37 7.92 4.03
CA VAL A 110 11.18 9.36 3.80
C VAL A 110 9.90 9.59 3.00
N TRP A 111 9.69 8.79 1.97
CA TRP A 111 8.51 8.89 1.10
C TRP A 111 7.84 7.54 0.88
N ILE A 112 6.52 7.58 0.70
CA ILE A 112 5.69 6.42 0.38
C ILE A 112 4.72 6.80 -0.74
N ARG A 113 4.48 5.88 -1.66
CA ARG A 113 3.48 6.03 -2.73
C ARG A 113 2.86 4.68 -3.07
N ALA A 114 1.73 4.70 -3.78
CA ALA A 114 1.11 3.50 -4.33
C ALA A 114 1.38 3.41 -5.83
N SER A 115 1.65 2.22 -6.31
CA SER A 115 1.82 1.92 -7.74
C SER A 115 0.80 0.87 -8.14
N ILE A 116 -0.08 1.23 -9.07
CA ILE A 116 -1.14 0.37 -9.58
C ILE A 116 -0.73 -0.10 -10.97
N SER A 117 -0.87 -1.39 -11.22
CA SER A 117 -0.60 -1.97 -12.54
C SER A 117 -1.64 -3.02 -12.88
N ASN A 118 -1.70 -3.42 -14.15
CA ASN A 118 -2.66 -4.42 -14.64
C ASN A 118 -4.11 -4.11 -14.25
N TRP A 119 -4.43 -2.85 -14.09
CA TRP A 119 -5.77 -2.40 -13.73
C TRP A 119 -6.69 -2.55 -14.92
N THR A 120 -7.71 -3.38 -14.81
CA THR A 120 -8.64 -3.69 -15.90
C THR A 120 -10.07 -3.35 -15.58
N ALA A 121 -10.43 -3.19 -14.30
CA ALA A 121 -11.80 -2.86 -13.89
C ALA A 121 -11.84 -2.36 -12.46
N GLY A 122 -12.94 -1.73 -12.10
CA GLY A 122 -13.31 -1.42 -10.73
C GLY A 122 -12.80 -0.07 -10.22
N ILE A 123 -12.91 0.09 -8.92
CA ILE A 123 -12.70 1.35 -8.23
C ILE A 123 -11.73 1.13 -7.08
N ILE A 124 -10.74 2.02 -6.97
CA ILE A 124 -9.98 2.21 -5.74
C ILE A 124 -10.67 3.36 -5.00
N LYS A 125 -11.35 3.04 -3.90
CA LYS A 125 -12.06 4.07 -3.14
C LYS A 125 -11.10 4.96 -2.37
N ARG A 126 -10.08 4.36 -1.75
CA ARG A 126 -9.04 5.08 -1.05
C ARG A 126 -7.90 4.15 -0.66
N ILE A 127 -6.71 4.70 -0.60
CA ILE A 127 -5.55 4.11 0.06
C ILE A 127 -5.05 5.16 1.03
N GLU A 128 -5.11 4.85 2.32
CA GLU A 128 -4.72 5.75 3.40
C GLU A 128 -3.61 5.12 4.23
N ILE A 129 -2.79 5.97 4.81
CA ILE A 129 -1.70 5.56 5.69
C ILE A 129 -1.78 6.32 7.00
N ASN A 130 -1.60 5.60 8.09
CA ASN A 130 -1.42 6.16 9.42
C ASN A 130 0.06 6.03 9.79
N ARG A 131 0.69 7.16 10.09
CA ARG A 131 2.12 7.23 10.37
C ARG A 131 2.43 7.98 11.66
#